data_fbf128e2b15c9a4e5814621e73acc3e3
#
_entry.id   fbf128e2b15c9a4e5814621e73acc3e3
#
_cell.length_a   1.000
_cell.length_b   1.000
_cell.length_c   1.000
_cell.angle_alpha   90.00
_cell.angle_beta   90.00
_cell.angle_gamma   90.00
#
_symmetry.space_group_name_H-M   'P 1'
#
loop_
_entity.id
_entity.type
_entity.pdbx_description
1 polymer ?
#
loop_
_entity_poly.entity_id
_entity_poly.type
_entity_poly.pdbx_seq_one_letter_code
_entity_poly.pdbx_strand_id
1 'polypeptide(L)'
;NLLLYSELLMEETLPASAKENVEALYKQSEKLRFLIDSLVKLSRLENGIISLSPQQASLQPLLESVVEQYAAKASGKGLSIYLYDTDISATFDFKWTAEALANIVDNAIKYTEHGTITISTVNYEMFTRIDISDTGSGIPENEQAKIFSRFYRSNAVQEQEGVGIGLYLARQIISGESGYIKVASVPGKGSTFSIFLPK
;
A
#
# COMPACT_ATOMS: atom_id res chain seq x y z
N ASN A 1 24.22 4.61 2.65
CA ASN A 1 25.12 5.77 2.92
C ASN A 1 24.48 7.12 2.56
N LEU A 2 23.81 7.29 1.39
CA LEU A 2 23.18 8.58 1.00
C LEU A 2 22.13 9.04 2.02
N LEU A 3 21.25 8.16 2.49
CA LEU A 3 20.25 8.48 3.50
C LEU A 3 20.89 8.95 4.80
N LEU A 4 21.87 8.21 5.31
CA LEU A 4 22.57 8.54 6.56
C LEU A 4 23.23 9.93 6.46
N TYR A 5 23.91 10.22 5.34
CA TYR A 5 24.56 11.54 5.15
C TYR A 5 23.54 12.66 5.01
N SER A 6 22.41 12.44 4.36
CA SER A 6 21.37 13.45 4.27
C SER A 6 20.68 13.70 5.62
N GLU A 7 20.47 12.65 6.45
CA GLU A 7 19.98 12.79 7.83
C GLU A 7 20.94 13.60 8.68
N LEU A 8 22.23 13.28 8.68
CA LEU A 8 23.25 14.03 9.42
C LEU A 8 23.32 15.50 8.99
N LEU A 9 23.24 15.76 7.67
CA LEU A 9 23.22 17.13 7.16
C LEU A 9 21.95 17.91 7.56
N MET A 10 20.80 17.24 7.74
CA MET A 10 19.58 17.88 8.20
C MET A 10 19.64 18.32 9.67
N GLU A 11 20.52 17.71 10.48
CA GLU A 11 20.79 18.10 11.86
C GLU A 11 21.73 19.31 11.98
N GLU A 12 22.45 19.66 10.91
CA GLU A 12 23.38 20.80 10.90
C GLU A 12 22.66 22.13 10.65
N THR A 13 23.29 23.22 11.10
CA THR A 13 22.81 24.59 10.82
C THR A 13 23.19 24.99 9.41
N LEU A 14 22.33 24.73 8.44
CA LEU A 14 22.52 25.02 7.03
C LEU A 14 21.81 26.31 6.61
N PRO A 15 22.35 27.05 5.60
CA PRO A 15 21.60 28.10 4.89
C PRO A 15 20.29 27.54 4.31
N ALA A 16 19.23 28.35 4.23
CA ALA A 16 17.90 27.91 3.78
C ALA A 16 17.92 27.16 2.44
N SER A 17 18.66 27.68 1.46
CA SER A 17 18.80 27.03 0.14
C SER A 17 19.53 25.68 0.18
N ALA A 18 20.50 25.53 1.08
CA ALA A 18 21.19 24.25 1.28
C ALA A 18 20.28 23.24 1.96
N LYS A 19 19.46 23.68 2.94
CA LYS A 19 18.48 22.85 3.64
C LYS A 19 17.44 22.26 2.67
N GLU A 20 16.87 23.08 1.79
CA GLU A 20 15.94 22.63 0.75
C GLU A 20 16.57 21.55 -0.16
N ASN A 21 17.83 21.74 -0.55
CA ASN A 21 18.54 20.75 -1.37
C ASN A 21 18.77 19.43 -0.61
N VAL A 22 19.13 19.48 0.68
CA VAL A 22 19.33 18.30 1.52
C VAL A 22 18.01 17.55 1.73
N GLU A 23 16.91 18.26 2.00
CA GLU A 23 15.58 17.67 2.08
C GLU A 23 15.16 16.99 0.77
N ALA A 24 15.45 17.62 -0.38
CA ALA A 24 15.18 17.02 -1.68
C ALA A 24 16.02 15.75 -1.91
N LEU A 25 17.31 15.78 -1.55
CA LEU A 25 18.20 14.61 -1.63
C LEU A 25 17.72 13.47 -0.73
N TYR A 26 17.31 13.78 0.50
CA TYR A 26 16.75 12.80 1.42
C TYR A 26 15.51 12.10 0.82
N LYS A 27 14.54 12.89 0.35
CA LYS A 27 13.32 12.38 -0.30
C LYS A 27 13.62 11.50 -1.52
N GLN A 28 14.57 11.88 -2.37
CA GLN A 28 14.96 11.09 -3.53
C GLN A 28 15.68 9.80 -3.13
N SER A 29 16.49 9.83 -2.08
CA SER A 29 17.18 8.67 -1.55
C SER A 29 16.21 7.65 -0.93
N GLU A 30 15.20 8.11 -0.17
CA GLU A 30 14.10 7.30 0.34
C GLU A 30 13.32 6.61 -0.80
N LYS A 31 13.00 7.38 -1.85
CA LYS A 31 12.30 6.87 -3.02
C LYS A 31 13.12 5.80 -3.74
N LEU A 32 14.44 6.01 -3.88
CA LEU A 32 15.34 5.03 -4.49
C LEU A 32 15.44 3.76 -3.64
N ARG A 33 15.55 3.88 -2.31
CA ARG A 33 15.55 2.75 -1.38
C ARG A 33 14.27 1.92 -1.55
N PHE A 34 13.11 2.57 -1.49
CA PHE A 34 11.81 1.91 -1.68
C PHE A 34 11.73 1.17 -3.04
N LEU A 35 12.27 1.79 -4.10
CA LEU A 35 12.34 1.20 -5.44
C LEU A 35 13.15 -0.09 -5.46
N ILE A 36 14.39 -0.02 -4.93
CA ILE A 36 15.31 -1.16 -4.89
C ILE A 36 14.70 -2.29 -4.07
N ASP A 37 14.19 -2.00 -2.87
CA ASP A 37 13.59 -3.00 -1.98
C ASP A 37 12.38 -3.67 -2.64
N SER A 38 11.51 -2.89 -3.29
CA SER A 38 10.35 -3.43 -3.99
C SER A 38 10.74 -4.29 -5.19
N LEU A 39 11.75 -3.89 -5.97
CA LEU A 39 12.25 -4.66 -7.10
C LEU A 39 12.90 -5.98 -6.66
N VAL A 40 13.68 -5.95 -5.56
CA VAL A 40 14.30 -7.16 -5.00
C VAL A 40 13.23 -8.13 -4.50
N LYS A 41 12.22 -7.64 -3.75
CA LYS A 41 11.08 -8.46 -3.30
C LYS A 41 10.35 -9.08 -4.48
N LEU A 42 10.04 -8.27 -5.49
CA LEU A 42 9.36 -8.71 -6.69
C LEU A 42 10.15 -9.77 -7.46
N SER A 43 11.43 -9.51 -7.72
CA SER A 43 12.32 -10.46 -8.39
C SER A 43 12.40 -11.79 -7.66
N ARG A 44 12.52 -11.77 -6.33
CA ARG A 44 12.56 -12.99 -5.51
C ARG A 44 11.24 -13.76 -5.53
N LEU A 45 10.10 -13.06 -5.53
CA LEU A 45 8.77 -13.66 -5.58
C LEU A 45 8.55 -14.32 -6.96
N GLU A 46 8.86 -13.63 -8.05
CA GLU A 46 8.68 -14.12 -9.43
C GLU A 46 9.60 -15.30 -9.77
N ASN A 47 10.80 -15.33 -9.22
CA ASN A 47 11.75 -16.43 -9.41
C ASN A 47 11.53 -17.60 -8.43
N GLY A 48 10.48 -17.57 -7.61
CA GLY A 48 10.19 -18.62 -6.62
C GLY A 48 11.22 -18.73 -5.49
N ILE A 49 12.10 -17.73 -5.33
CA ILE A 49 13.07 -17.67 -4.22
C ILE A 49 12.34 -17.41 -2.90
N ILE A 50 11.27 -16.60 -2.95
CA ILE A 50 10.35 -16.43 -1.84
C ILE A 50 9.24 -17.45 -2.01
N SER A 51 9.16 -18.38 -1.07
CA SER A 51 8.03 -19.30 -0.95
C SER A 51 7.02 -18.70 0.01
N LEU A 52 5.81 -18.42 -0.48
CA LEU A 52 4.69 -18.07 0.38
C LEU A 52 4.28 -19.30 1.18
N SER A 53 3.90 -19.12 2.43
CA SER A 53 3.46 -20.18 3.34
C SER A 53 2.07 -19.86 3.90
N PRO A 54 1.02 -19.91 3.07
CA PRO A 54 -0.34 -19.60 3.51
C PRO A 54 -0.80 -20.58 4.60
N GLN A 55 -1.38 -20.04 5.67
CA GLN A 55 -1.96 -20.80 6.77
C GLN A 55 -3.32 -20.23 7.11
N GLN A 56 -4.22 -21.07 7.58
CA GLN A 56 -5.51 -20.60 8.06
C GLN A 56 -5.34 -19.83 9.38
N ALA A 57 -5.74 -18.57 9.38
CA ALA A 57 -5.61 -17.68 10.52
C ALA A 57 -6.73 -16.63 10.56
N SER A 58 -6.96 -16.06 11.75
CA SER A 58 -7.87 -14.93 11.91
C SER A 58 -7.35 -13.68 11.18
N LEU A 59 -8.25 -12.96 10.53
CA LEU A 59 -7.93 -11.70 9.85
C LEU A 59 -7.75 -10.52 10.81
N GLN A 60 -8.40 -10.53 11.97
CA GLN A 60 -8.37 -9.39 12.90
C GLN A 60 -6.94 -8.95 13.27
N PRO A 61 -6.03 -9.84 13.73
CA PRO A 61 -4.66 -9.43 14.09
C PRO A 61 -3.86 -8.89 12.89
N LEU A 62 -4.11 -9.43 11.69
CA LEU A 62 -3.48 -8.94 10.46
C LEU A 62 -3.91 -7.51 10.16
N LEU A 63 -5.22 -7.24 10.18
CA LEU A 63 -5.79 -5.94 9.87
C LEU A 63 -5.40 -4.89 10.91
N GLU A 64 -5.41 -5.26 12.19
CA GLU A 64 -4.94 -4.41 13.29
C GLU A 64 -3.48 -4.00 13.11
N SER A 65 -2.60 -4.94 12.76
CA SER A 65 -1.17 -4.65 12.55
C SER A 65 -0.94 -3.65 11.41
N VAL A 66 -1.72 -3.73 10.34
CA VAL A 66 -1.63 -2.80 9.21
C VAL A 66 -2.18 -1.42 9.60
N VAL A 67 -3.30 -1.36 10.32
CA VAL A 67 -3.87 -0.09 10.80
C VAL A 67 -2.91 0.60 11.75
N GLU A 68 -2.33 -0.12 12.70
CA GLU A 68 -1.36 0.42 13.67
C GLU A 68 -0.14 1.00 12.96
N GLN A 69 0.40 0.30 11.96
CA GLN A 69 1.55 0.76 11.17
C GLN A 69 1.28 2.09 10.47
N TYR A 70 0.06 2.34 10.02
CA TYR A 70 -0.29 3.52 9.23
C TYR A 70 -1.07 4.61 10.00
N ALA A 71 -1.44 4.36 11.26
CA ALA A 71 -2.22 5.29 12.08
C ALA A 71 -1.57 6.68 12.19
N ALA A 72 -0.27 6.73 12.49
CA ALA A 72 0.46 7.99 12.61
C ALA A 72 0.53 8.75 11.27
N LYS A 73 0.75 8.04 10.17
CA LYS A 73 0.81 8.65 8.82
C LYS A 73 -0.54 9.22 8.40
N ALA A 74 -1.64 8.50 8.66
CA ALA A 74 -2.99 8.96 8.38
C ALA A 74 -3.35 10.18 9.24
N SER A 75 -3.11 10.10 10.56
CA SER A 75 -3.36 11.19 11.50
C SER A 75 -2.56 12.45 11.16
N GLY A 76 -1.29 12.31 10.77
CA GLY A 76 -0.45 13.43 10.32
C GLY A 76 -0.98 14.13 9.07
N LYS A 77 -1.80 13.46 8.27
CA LYS A 77 -2.50 14.02 7.10
C LYS A 77 -3.94 14.46 7.42
N GLY A 78 -4.40 14.31 8.67
CA GLY A 78 -5.76 14.63 9.09
C GLY A 78 -6.82 13.61 8.62
N LEU A 79 -6.39 12.39 8.31
CA LEU A 79 -7.26 11.29 7.90
C LEU A 79 -7.58 10.36 9.07
N SER A 80 -8.75 9.73 9.05
CA SER A 80 -9.14 8.68 9.99
C SER A 80 -9.17 7.32 9.29
N ILE A 81 -8.61 6.30 9.94
CA ILE A 81 -8.74 4.90 9.51
C ILE A 81 -9.72 4.21 10.45
N TYR A 82 -10.76 3.60 9.89
CA TYR A 82 -11.74 2.80 10.60
C TYR A 82 -11.59 1.33 10.22
N LEU A 83 -11.33 0.50 11.21
CA LEU A 83 -11.35 -0.96 11.08
C LEU A 83 -12.62 -1.48 11.73
N TYR A 84 -13.42 -2.21 10.98
CA TYR A 84 -14.54 -2.97 11.53
C TYR A 84 -14.05 -4.30 12.08
N ASP A 85 -14.46 -4.63 13.29
CA ASP A 85 -14.11 -5.91 13.93
C ASP A 85 -14.59 -7.09 13.09
N THR A 86 -13.79 -8.16 13.09
CA THR A 86 -14.09 -9.37 12.34
C THR A 86 -13.64 -10.63 13.09
N ASP A 87 -14.49 -11.66 13.07
CA ASP A 87 -14.18 -13.02 13.54
C ASP A 87 -13.79 -13.97 12.39
N ILE A 88 -13.68 -13.43 11.18
CA ILE A 88 -13.44 -14.19 9.96
C ILE A 88 -11.97 -14.65 9.90
N SER A 89 -11.80 -15.90 9.44
CA SER A 89 -10.51 -16.50 9.12
C SER A 89 -10.38 -16.75 7.61
N ALA A 90 -9.15 -16.74 7.12
CA ALA A 90 -8.81 -17.06 5.74
C ALA A 90 -7.44 -17.77 5.68
N THR A 91 -7.10 -18.30 4.52
CA THR A 91 -5.80 -18.94 4.28
C THR A 91 -4.87 -17.94 3.62
N PHE A 92 -3.81 -17.52 4.34
CA PHE A 92 -2.87 -16.50 3.88
C PHE A 92 -1.51 -16.59 4.60
N ASP A 93 -0.48 -15.99 4.01
CA ASP A 93 0.82 -15.76 4.66
C ASP A 93 0.77 -14.40 5.37
N PHE A 94 0.83 -14.41 6.69
CA PHE A 94 0.66 -13.20 7.50
C PHE A 94 1.59 -12.06 7.06
N LYS A 95 2.87 -12.38 6.87
CA LYS A 95 3.89 -11.39 6.51
C LYS A 95 3.64 -10.77 5.13
N TRP A 96 3.38 -11.61 4.15
CA TRP A 96 3.25 -11.16 2.77
C TRP A 96 1.88 -10.53 2.51
N THR A 97 0.81 -11.06 3.10
CA THR A 97 -0.50 -10.42 3.03
C THR A 97 -0.50 -9.05 3.72
N ALA A 98 0.18 -8.92 4.89
CA ALA A 98 0.37 -7.62 5.53
C ALA A 98 1.09 -6.63 4.60
N GLU A 99 2.13 -7.05 3.89
CA GLU A 99 2.84 -6.22 2.89
C GLU A 99 1.90 -5.80 1.74
N ALA A 100 1.06 -6.71 1.26
CA ALA A 100 0.09 -6.40 0.20
C ALA A 100 -0.96 -5.38 0.67
N LEU A 101 -1.54 -5.57 1.86
CA LEU A 101 -2.49 -4.65 2.46
C LEU A 101 -1.85 -3.29 2.75
N ALA A 102 -0.62 -3.26 3.25
CA ALA A 102 0.17 -2.06 3.50
C ALA A 102 0.32 -1.20 2.23
N ASN A 103 0.62 -1.81 1.09
CA ASN A 103 0.70 -1.10 -0.19
C ASN A 103 -0.64 -0.47 -0.62
N ILE A 104 -1.76 -1.11 -0.32
CA ILE A 104 -3.09 -0.59 -0.65
C ILE A 104 -3.50 0.52 0.32
N VAL A 105 -3.27 0.34 1.63
CA VAL A 105 -3.55 1.36 2.65
C VAL A 105 -2.67 2.60 2.43
N ASP A 106 -1.40 2.42 2.08
CA ASP A 106 -0.52 3.53 1.75
C ASP A 106 -1.04 4.37 0.58
N ASN A 107 -1.53 3.70 -0.47
CA ASN A 107 -2.17 4.36 -1.59
C ASN A 107 -3.46 5.08 -1.17
N ALA A 108 -4.31 4.46 -0.34
CA ALA A 108 -5.51 5.09 0.17
C ALA A 108 -5.20 6.39 0.93
N ILE A 109 -4.20 6.38 1.82
CA ILE A 109 -3.73 7.58 2.53
C ILE A 109 -3.18 8.62 1.57
N LYS A 110 -2.40 8.19 0.59
CA LYS A 110 -1.73 9.06 -0.36
C LYS A 110 -2.72 9.84 -1.22
N TYR A 111 -3.74 9.17 -1.75
CA TYR A 111 -4.70 9.73 -2.70
C TYR A 111 -5.99 10.28 -2.07
N THR A 112 -6.09 10.26 -0.75
CA THR A 112 -7.14 10.94 0.01
C THR A 112 -6.58 12.21 0.62
N GLU A 113 -7.12 13.37 0.24
CA GLU A 113 -6.71 14.65 0.84
C GLU A 113 -7.45 14.90 2.15
N HIS A 114 -8.75 14.66 2.17
CA HIS A 114 -9.61 14.80 3.34
C HIS A 114 -10.62 13.65 3.37
N GLY A 115 -10.94 13.19 4.56
CA GLY A 115 -11.97 12.16 4.75
C GLY A 115 -11.46 10.93 5.49
N THR A 116 -11.86 9.76 5.02
CA THR A 116 -11.69 8.52 5.79
C THR A 116 -11.23 7.35 4.93
N ILE A 117 -10.56 6.42 5.58
CA ILE A 117 -10.23 5.10 5.04
C ILE A 117 -10.95 4.08 5.91
N THR A 118 -11.65 3.16 5.29
CA THR A 118 -12.44 2.13 5.98
C THR A 118 -11.96 0.76 5.58
N ILE A 119 -11.75 -0.13 6.55
CA ILE A 119 -11.36 -1.52 6.34
C ILE A 119 -12.48 -2.41 6.91
N SER A 120 -13.01 -3.28 6.06
CA SER A 120 -14.07 -4.22 6.44
C SER A 120 -13.86 -5.58 5.77
N THR A 121 -14.54 -6.60 6.27
CA THR A 121 -14.45 -7.96 5.75
C THR A 121 -15.82 -8.53 5.43
N VAL A 122 -15.88 -9.37 4.41
CA VAL A 122 -17.09 -10.11 4.03
C VAL A 122 -16.75 -11.56 3.81
N ASN A 123 -17.55 -12.44 4.39
CA ASN A 123 -17.35 -13.89 4.29
C ASN A 123 -18.22 -14.48 3.16
N TYR A 124 -17.58 -15.14 2.20
CA TYR A 124 -18.23 -15.92 1.15
C TYR A 124 -17.96 -17.41 1.32
N GLU A 125 -18.58 -18.24 0.51
CA GLU A 125 -18.43 -19.70 0.61
C GLU A 125 -16.99 -20.17 0.37
N MET A 126 -16.34 -19.68 -0.68
CA MET A 126 -15.00 -20.10 -1.15
C MET A 126 -13.89 -19.10 -0.78
N PHE A 127 -14.24 -17.85 -0.51
CA PHE A 127 -13.29 -16.75 -0.27
C PHE A 127 -13.75 -15.89 0.89
N THR A 128 -12.79 -15.26 1.51
CA THR A 128 -13.02 -14.10 2.36
C THR A 128 -12.57 -12.85 1.62
N ARG A 129 -13.37 -11.80 1.63
CA ARG A 129 -13.06 -10.52 1.03
C ARG A 129 -12.69 -9.49 2.10
N ILE A 130 -11.58 -8.80 1.89
CA ILE A 130 -11.16 -7.62 2.66
C ILE A 130 -11.39 -6.41 1.74
N ASP A 131 -12.19 -5.45 2.17
CA ASP A 131 -12.40 -4.19 1.46
C ASP A 131 -11.63 -3.07 2.14
N ILE A 132 -10.79 -2.36 1.39
CA ILE A 132 -10.13 -1.13 1.80
C ILE A 132 -10.73 -0.02 0.94
N SER A 133 -11.56 0.83 1.56
CA SER A 133 -12.28 1.91 0.90
C SER A 133 -11.74 3.26 1.33
N ASP A 134 -11.45 4.12 0.39
CA ASP A 134 -11.04 5.51 0.59
C ASP A 134 -12.07 6.50 0.02
N THR A 135 -12.08 7.70 0.53
CA THR A 135 -12.90 8.83 0.04
C THR A 135 -12.08 9.80 -0.80
N GLY A 136 -11.04 9.31 -1.47
CA GLY A 136 -10.07 10.11 -2.22
C GLY A 136 -10.52 10.52 -3.61
N SER A 137 -9.53 10.84 -4.45
CA SER A 137 -9.76 11.35 -5.82
C SER A 137 -10.45 10.37 -6.76
N GLY A 138 -10.45 9.06 -6.44
CA GLY A 138 -10.95 8.01 -7.32
C GLY A 138 -10.06 7.76 -8.54
N ILE A 139 -10.44 6.77 -9.34
CA ILE A 139 -9.68 6.27 -10.48
C ILE A 139 -10.59 6.17 -11.69
N PRO A 140 -10.26 6.80 -12.83
CA PRO A 140 -11.02 6.67 -14.07
C PRO A 140 -11.13 5.21 -14.51
N GLU A 141 -12.28 4.82 -15.07
CA GLU A 141 -12.57 3.43 -15.46
C GLU A 141 -11.51 2.84 -16.40
N ASN A 142 -11.07 3.64 -17.39
CA ASN A 142 -10.04 3.24 -18.36
C ASN A 142 -8.64 3.06 -17.77
N GLU A 143 -8.43 3.43 -16.51
CA GLU A 143 -7.17 3.26 -15.77
C GLU A 143 -7.22 2.12 -14.74
N GLN A 144 -8.42 1.70 -14.28
CA GLN A 144 -8.57 0.73 -13.19
C GLN A 144 -7.88 -0.62 -13.46
N ALA A 145 -7.83 -1.07 -14.69
CA ALA A 145 -7.07 -2.27 -15.06
C ALA A 145 -5.55 -2.01 -15.09
N LYS A 146 -5.14 -0.79 -15.43
CA LYS A 146 -3.74 -0.42 -15.65
C LYS A 146 -2.98 -0.15 -14.35
N ILE A 147 -3.67 0.29 -13.28
CA ILE A 147 -3.02 0.60 -11.99
C ILE A 147 -2.27 -0.58 -11.37
N PHE A 148 -2.59 -1.80 -11.78
CA PHE A 148 -1.88 -3.01 -11.38
C PHE A 148 -0.71 -3.39 -12.30
N SER A 149 -0.35 -2.55 -13.26
CA SER A 149 0.84 -2.75 -14.12
C SER A 149 2.09 -2.17 -13.47
N ARG A 150 3.25 -2.77 -13.77
CA ARG A 150 4.53 -2.27 -13.27
C ARG A 150 4.78 -0.84 -13.74
N PHE A 151 5.23 0.02 -12.85
CA PHE A 151 5.60 1.41 -13.12
C PHE A 151 4.46 2.28 -13.66
N TYR A 152 3.23 1.77 -13.63
CA TYR A 152 2.09 2.56 -14.07
C TYR A 152 1.75 3.64 -13.04
N ARG A 153 1.54 4.85 -13.52
CA ARG A 153 1.05 6.00 -12.75
C ARG A 153 0.07 6.77 -13.63
N SER A 154 -1.09 7.12 -13.06
CA SER A 154 -2.04 7.99 -13.73
C SER A 154 -1.44 9.37 -13.98
N ASN A 155 -1.72 9.94 -15.14
CA ASN A 155 -1.28 11.31 -15.46
C ASN A 155 -1.87 12.33 -14.49
N ALA A 156 -3.06 12.08 -13.95
CA ALA A 156 -3.74 12.96 -12.99
C ALA A 156 -3.02 13.07 -11.63
N VAL A 157 -2.13 12.11 -11.32
CA VAL A 157 -1.45 12.02 -10.01
C VAL A 157 0.07 11.93 -10.14
N GLN A 158 0.64 12.42 -11.26
CA GLN A 158 2.10 12.38 -11.49
C GLN A 158 2.90 13.18 -10.44
N GLU A 159 2.32 14.23 -9.88
CA GLU A 159 2.94 15.06 -8.82
C GLU A 159 2.96 14.35 -7.45
N GLN A 160 2.10 13.36 -7.23
CA GLN A 160 2.10 12.58 -5.99
C GLN A 160 3.32 11.65 -5.92
N GLU A 161 3.91 11.48 -4.74
CA GLU A 161 5.07 10.60 -4.57
C GLU A 161 4.72 9.13 -4.88
N GLY A 162 5.62 8.40 -5.54
CA GLY A 162 5.48 6.96 -5.77
C GLY A 162 6.13 6.49 -7.06
N VAL A 163 6.32 5.18 -7.17
CA VAL A 163 7.07 4.54 -8.25
C VAL A 163 6.18 3.67 -9.13
N GLY A 164 4.94 3.40 -8.72
CA GLY A 164 4.01 2.55 -9.48
C GLY A 164 4.33 1.04 -9.39
N ILE A 165 4.94 0.59 -8.27
CA ILE A 165 5.25 -0.83 -8.05
C ILE A 165 4.34 -1.44 -6.97
N GLY A 166 3.87 -0.67 -5.99
CA GLY A 166 3.18 -1.19 -4.81
C GLY A 166 1.94 -2.03 -5.12
N LEU A 167 1.04 -1.55 -5.98
CA LEU A 167 -0.16 -2.30 -6.37
C LEU A 167 0.16 -3.54 -7.19
N TYR A 168 1.19 -3.49 -8.04
CA TYR A 168 1.65 -4.65 -8.77
C TYR A 168 2.20 -5.72 -7.80
N LEU A 169 3.04 -5.32 -6.83
CA LEU A 169 3.56 -6.22 -5.80
C LEU A 169 2.43 -6.83 -4.97
N ALA A 170 1.47 -6.02 -4.52
CA ALA A 170 0.29 -6.51 -3.81
C ALA A 170 -0.46 -7.57 -4.61
N ARG A 171 -0.70 -7.32 -5.90
CA ARG A 171 -1.35 -8.28 -6.79
C ARG A 171 -0.56 -9.57 -6.94
N GLN A 172 0.78 -9.52 -7.06
CA GLN A 172 1.62 -10.71 -7.17
C GLN A 172 1.58 -11.55 -5.90
N ILE A 173 1.64 -10.92 -4.73
CA ILE A 173 1.53 -11.59 -3.43
C ILE A 173 0.19 -12.32 -3.33
N ILE A 174 -0.91 -11.61 -3.47
CA ILE A 174 -2.26 -12.16 -3.33
C ILE A 174 -2.53 -13.27 -4.37
N SER A 175 -2.06 -13.10 -5.61
CA SER A 175 -2.18 -14.15 -6.63
C SER A 175 -1.35 -15.39 -6.30
N GLY A 176 -0.17 -15.22 -5.67
CA GLY A 176 0.66 -16.32 -5.19
C GLY A 176 0.02 -17.10 -4.04
N GLU A 177 -0.93 -16.50 -3.32
CA GLU A 177 -1.77 -17.14 -2.29
C GLU A 177 -3.09 -17.71 -2.84
N SER A 178 -3.21 -17.85 -4.17
CA SER A 178 -4.45 -18.28 -4.84
C SER A 178 -5.64 -17.34 -4.65
N GLY A 179 -5.35 -16.09 -4.26
CA GLY A 179 -6.32 -15.01 -4.13
C GLY A 179 -6.31 -14.08 -5.36
N TYR A 180 -7.08 -13.01 -5.28
CA TYR A 180 -7.10 -11.96 -6.31
C TYR A 180 -7.54 -10.62 -5.75
N ILE A 181 -7.23 -9.52 -6.48
CA ILE A 181 -7.62 -8.16 -6.13
C ILE A 181 -8.53 -7.58 -7.20
N LYS A 182 -9.60 -6.90 -6.78
CA LYS A 182 -10.46 -6.07 -7.63
C LYS A 182 -10.43 -4.63 -7.14
N VAL A 183 -10.76 -3.70 -8.03
CA VAL A 183 -10.98 -2.30 -7.72
C VAL A 183 -12.33 -1.86 -8.26
N ALA A 184 -13.04 -1.09 -7.46
CA ALA A 184 -14.24 -0.34 -7.87
C ALA A 184 -14.00 1.11 -7.47
N SER A 185 -14.07 2.03 -8.43
CA SER A 185 -13.76 3.43 -8.16
C SER A 185 -14.55 4.36 -9.06
N VAL A 186 -14.87 5.53 -8.52
CA VAL A 186 -15.53 6.60 -9.25
C VAL A 186 -14.73 7.89 -9.03
N PRO A 187 -14.29 8.58 -10.09
CA PRO A 187 -13.60 9.85 -9.96
C PRO A 187 -14.35 10.84 -9.05
N GLY A 188 -13.63 11.41 -8.09
CA GLY A 188 -14.18 12.35 -7.08
C GLY A 188 -14.99 11.72 -5.95
N LYS A 189 -15.15 10.38 -5.92
CA LYS A 189 -15.89 9.67 -4.85
C LYS A 189 -15.05 8.66 -4.07
N GLY A 190 -13.79 8.44 -4.49
CA GLY A 190 -12.89 7.48 -3.88
C GLY A 190 -12.85 6.13 -4.57
N SER A 191 -12.17 5.18 -3.93
CA SER A 191 -11.94 3.84 -4.43
C SER A 191 -12.18 2.79 -3.36
N THR A 192 -12.55 1.59 -3.79
CA THR A 192 -12.59 0.39 -2.95
C THR A 192 -11.74 -0.67 -3.59
N PHE A 193 -10.69 -1.08 -2.90
CA PHE A 193 -9.88 -2.24 -3.25
C PHE A 193 -10.39 -3.44 -2.48
N SER A 194 -10.80 -4.48 -3.20
CA SER A 194 -11.32 -5.73 -2.65
C SER A 194 -10.30 -6.84 -2.85
N ILE A 195 -9.77 -7.37 -1.77
CA ILE A 195 -8.81 -8.46 -1.73
C ILE A 195 -9.57 -9.74 -1.37
N PHE A 196 -9.46 -10.77 -2.22
CA PHE A 196 -10.09 -12.06 -2.01
C PHE A 196 -9.03 -13.09 -1.65
N LEU A 197 -9.15 -13.68 -0.46
CA LEU A 197 -8.28 -14.74 0.05
C LEU A 197 -9.07 -16.05 0.13
N PRO A 198 -8.45 -17.22 -0.17
CA PRO A 198 -9.07 -18.51 0.03
C PRO A 198 -9.45 -18.75 1.49
N LYS A 199 -10.44 -19.61 1.70
CA LYS A 199 -10.79 -20.09 3.05
C LYS A 199 -9.91 -21.23 3.50
#